data_e0c98f3d120f6cadea55c7474c1947af
#
_entry.id   e0c98f3d120f6cadea55c7474c1947af
#
_cell.length_a   1.000
_cell.length_b   1.000
_cell.length_c   1.000
_cell.angle_alpha   90.00
_cell.angle_beta   90.00
_cell.angle_gamma   90.00
#
_symmetry.space_group_name_H-M   'P 1'
#
loop_
_entity.id
_entity.type
_entity.pdbx_description
1 polymer ?
#
loop_
_entity_poly.entity_id
_entity_poly.type
_entity_poly.pdbx_seq_one_letter_code
_entity_poly.pdbx_strand_id
1 'polypeptide(L)'
;ISNISSGPKLFQLYVHKDQSITDDLIDRSRRSGFDAMCLTVDTLVAGNREKDHRTGFTTPPKLTLQSLMSFAMRPSWVFNYLTGKKFELSNVKKKTDKGTNIAKSVIEYINEQYDPLMGWKDAEYCAKKWNGPFALKGVMSVEDAKKAVDIGCTAIMISNHGGRQLDG
;
A
#
# COMPACT_ATOMS: atom_id res chain seq x y z
N ILE A 1 11.32 7.38 9.58
CA ILE A 1 11.58 8.17 8.36
C ILE A 1 11.60 9.67 8.71
N SER A 2 10.56 10.18 9.41
CA SER A 2 10.46 11.61 9.75
C SER A 2 11.70 12.20 10.44
N ASN A 3 12.40 11.41 11.23
CA ASN A 3 13.60 11.84 11.98
C ASN A 3 14.91 11.63 11.20
N ILE A 4 14.86 11.02 10.01
CA ILE A 4 16.07 10.67 9.24
C ILE A 4 16.32 11.65 8.10
N SER A 5 15.28 12.32 7.62
CA SER A 5 15.37 13.25 6.49
C SER A 5 14.89 14.65 6.88
N SER A 6 15.68 15.66 6.52
CA SER A 6 15.29 17.07 6.58
C SER A 6 14.59 17.56 5.32
N GLY A 7 14.59 16.75 4.23
CA GLY A 7 13.94 17.09 2.98
C GLY A 7 12.42 16.87 3.01
N PRO A 8 11.72 17.32 1.96
CA PRO A 8 10.27 17.13 1.83
C PRO A 8 9.88 15.65 1.90
N LYS A 9 8.81 15.36 2.62
CA LYS A 9 8.30 14.00 2.86
C LYS A 9 6.88 13.86 2.37
N LEU A 10 6.67 12.92 1.46
CA LEU A 10 5.37 12.55 0.94
C LEU A 10 4.93 11.21 1.54
N PHE A 11 3.75 11.16 2.14
CA PHE A 11 3.15 9.91 2.61
C PHE A 11 2.22 9.33 1.56
N GLN A 12 2.41 8.05 1.18
CA GLN A 12 1.49 7.35 0.30
C GLN A 12 0.40 6.67 1.11
N LEU A 13 -0.85 7.01 0.80
CA LEU A 13 -2.06 6.49 1.45
C LEU A 13 -2.81 5.56 0.51
N TYR A 14 -3.38 4.51 1.08
CA TYR A 14 -4.44 3.69 0.48
C TYR A 14 -5.69 3.79 1.37
N VAL A 15 -6.86 3.90 0.78
CA VAL A 15 -8.12 3.87 1.53
C VAL A 15 -8.41 2.42 1.95
N HIS A 16 -8.85 2.28 3.18
CA HIS A 16 -9.22 0.99 3.77
C HIS A 16 -10.73 0.96 4.02
N LYS A 17 -11.35 -0.22 3.91
CA LYS A 17 -12.76 -0.42 4.29
C LYS A 17 -13.04 0.04 5.71
N ASP A 18 -12.14 -0.27 6.64
CA ASP A 18 -12.17 0.30 7.98
C ASP A 18 -11.61 1.73 7.94
N GLN A 19 -12.52 2.71 7.86
CA GLN A 19 -12.19 4.13 7.82
C GLN A 19 -11.29 4.56 8.97
N SER A 20 -11.39 3.92 10.14
CA SER A 20 -10.55 4.25 11.30
C SER A 20 -9.06 4.00 11.06
N ILE A 21 -8.71 3.08 10.15
CA ILE A 21 -7.31 2.84 9.74
C ILE A 21 -6.82 3.98 8.87
N THR A 22 -7.62 4.37 7.88
CA THR A 22 -7.32 5.51 7.01
C THR A 22 -7.11 6.77 7.83
N ASP A 23 -7.98 7.01 8.80
CA ASP A 23 -7.92 8.16 9.69
C ASP A 23 -6.67 8.15 10.58
N ASP A 24 -6.34 7.01 11.19
CA ASP A 24 -5.13 6.87 11.99
C ASP A 24 -3.86 7.12 11.17
N LEU A 25 -3.82 6.61 9.91
CA LEU A 25 -2.68 6.84 9.01
C LEU A 25 -2.53 8.32 8.65
N ILE A 26 -3.62 9.03 8.34
CA ILE A 26 -3.61 10.46 8.06
C ILE A 26 -3.09 11.24 9.28
N ASP A 27 -3.65 10.97 10.45
CA ASP A 27 -3.31 11.68 11.68
C ASP A 27 -1.88 11.41 12.13
N ARG A 28 -1.41 10.16 12.01
CA ARG A 28 -0.01 9.80 12.31
C ARG A 28 0.97 10.44 11.34
N SER A 29 0.64 10.48 10.05
CA SER A 29 1.49 11.12 9.04
C SER A 29 1.65 12.61 9.34
N ARG A 30 0.56 13.29 9.69
CA ARG A 30 0.60 14.71 10.08
C ARG A 30 1.46 14.90 11.34
N ARG A 31 1.24 14.12 12.39
CA ARG A 31 2.04 14.20 13.63
C ARG A 31 3.51 13.87 13.42
N SER A 32 3.81 13.06 12.41
CA SER A 32 5.19 12.71 12.04
C SER A 32 5.87 13.73 11.12
N GLY A 33 5.22 14.86 10.82
CA GLY A 33 5.80 15.93 10.02
C GLY A 33 5.99 15.57 8.55
N PHE A 34 5.03 14.85 7.95
CA PHE A 34 4.98 14.71 6.50
C PHE A 34 4.42 16.00 5.88
N ASP A 35 5.02 16.44 4.78
CA ASP A 35 4.72 17.71 4.12
C ASP A 35 3.56 17.59 3.14
N ALA A 36 3.39 16.42 2.56
CA ALA A 36 2.34 16.14 1.59
C ALA A 36 1.81 14.71 1.73
N MET A 37 0.61 14.49 1.18
CA MET A 37 -0.01 13.19 1.10
C MET A 37 -0.31 12.81 -0.35
N CYS A 38 -0.15 11.53 -0.70
CA CYS A 38 -0.45 10.97 -2.01
C CYS A 38 -1.44 9.82 -1.85
N LEU A 39 -2.68 10.02 -2.26
CA LEU A 39 -3.68 8.96 -2.31
C LEU A 39 -3.52 8.15 -3.59
N THR A 40 -3.36 6.83 -3.45
CA THR A 40 -3.29 5.90 -4.57
C THR A 40 -4.69 5.34 -4.85
N VAL A 41 -5.19 5.52 -6.08
CA VAL A 41 -6.57 5.18 -6.45
C VAL A 41 -6.67 4.05 -7.49
N ASP A 42 -5.55 3.57 -8.00
CA ASP A 42 -5.47 2.52 -9.02
C ASP A 42 -5.37 1.09 -8.45
N THR A 43 -5.67 0.89 -7.16
CA THR A 43 -5.54 -0.38 -6.44
C THR A 43 -6.84 -0.84 -5.78
N LEU A 44 -7.97 -0.66 -6.48
CA LEU A 44 -9.30 -1.07 -5.98
C LEU A 44 -9.42 -2.59 -5.82
N VAL A 45 -8.69 -3.35 -6.62
CA VAL A 45 -8.60 -4.81 -6.57
C VAL A 45 -7.15 -5.26 -6.59
N ALA A 46 -6.90 -6.47 -6.09
CA ALA A 46 -5.57 -7.07 -6.16
C ALA A 46 -5.19 -7.32 -7.63
N GLY A 47 -4.01 -6.86 -8.05
CA GLY A 47 -3.54 -7.04 -9.42
C GLY A 47 -3.29 -8.52 -9.75
N ASN A 48 -3.72 -8.95 -10.94
CA ASN A 48 -3.48 -10.29 -11.45
C ASN A 48 -2.04 -10.42 -11.98
N ARG A 49 -1.13 -10.88 -11.14
CA ARG A 49 0.29 -11.04 -11.47
C ARG A 49 0.54 -12.46 -11.99
N GLU A 50 0.33 -12.69 -13.27
CA GLU A 50 0.50 -14.00 -13.90
C GLU A 50 1.83 -14.68 -13.59
N LYS A 51 2.94 -13.92 -13.57
CA LYS A 51 4.26 -14.45 -13.23
C LYS A 51 4.30 -15.05 -11.84
N ASP A 52 3.66 -14.39 -10.87
CA ASP A 52 3.61 -14.86 -9.49
C ASP A 52 2.81 -16.16 -9.40
N HIS A 53 1.71 -16.27 -10.15
CA HIS A 53 0.93 -17.50 -10.25
C HIS A 53 1.73 -18.64 -10.92
N ARG A 54 2.42 -18.36 -12.03
CA ARG A 54 3.23 -19.36 -12.75
C ARG A 54 4.43 -19.86 -11.95
N THR A 55 5.06 -18.98 -11.16
CA THR A 55 6.24 -19.33 -10.36
C THR A 55 5.90 -19.86 -8.97
N GLY A 56 4.61 -19.88 -8.59
CA GLY A 56 4.18 -20.26 -7.24
C GLY A 56 4.57 -19.22 -6.18
N PHE A 57 4.99 -18.02 -6.58
CA PHE A 57 5.28 -16.91 -5.68
C PHE A 57 3.98 -16.25 -5.26
N THR A 58 3.19 -17.02 -4.53
CA THR A 58 1.92 -16.57 -3.94
C THR A 58 2.15 -16.00 -2.55
N THR A 59 1.17 -15.29 -2.03
CA THR A 59 1.21 -14.80 -0.66
C THR A 59 0.09 -15.45 0.16
N PRO A 60 0.40 -16.35 1.10
CA PRO A 60 1.75 -16.82 1.50
C PRO A 60 2.44 -17.65 0.41
N PRO A 61 3.79 -17.66 0.36
CA PRO A 61 4.52 -18.42 -0.64
C PRO A 61 4.30 -19.91 -0.48
N LYS A 62 4.01 -20.60 -1.58
CA LYS A 62 3.94 -22.07 -1.59
C LYS A 62 5.35 -22.63 -1.69
N LEU A 63 5.76 -23.41 -0.68
CA LEU A 63 7.05 -24.09 -0.70
C LEU A 63 6.94 -25.32 -1.61
N THR A 64 7.50 -25.22 -2.80
CA THR A 64 7.66 -26.32 -3.75
C THR A 64 9.11 -26.84 -3.69
N LEU A 65 9.36 -28.05 -4.17
CA LEU A 65 10.73 -28.58 -4.30
C LEU A 65 11.64 -27.62 -5.07
N GLN A 66 11.13 -27.00 -6.12
CA GLN A 66 11.86 -26.01 -6.92
C GLN A 66 12.21 -24.75 -6.12
N SER A 67 11.29 -24.25 -5.29
CA SER A 67 11.55 -23.09 -4.43
C SER A 67 12.57 -23.44 -3.32
N LEU A 68 12.49 -24.66 -2.75
CA LEU A 68 13.46 -25.13 -1.76
C LEU A 68 14.87 -25.26 -2.35
N MET A 69 15.01 -25.79 -3.55
CA MET A 69 16.30 -25.82 -4.26
C MET A 69 16.82 -24.41 -4.56
N SER A 70 15.95 -23.48 -4.97
CA SER A 70 16.32 -22.08 -5.19
C SER A 70 16.83 -21.41 -3.91
N PHE A 71 16.21 -21.69 -2.76
CA PHE A 71 16.68 -21.21 -1.44
C PHE A 71 18.03 -21.85 -1.06
N ALA A 72 18.18 -23.17 -1.26
CA ALA A 72 19.42 -23.87 -0.97
C ALA A 72 20.62 -23.30 -1.74
N MET A 73 20.41 -22.82 -2.96
CA MET A 73 21.44 -22.15 -3.77
C MET A 73 21.76 -20.72 -3.31
N ARG A 74 21.08 -20.19 -2.30
CA ARG A 74 21.27 -18.84 -1.75
C ARG A 74 21.50 -18.86 -0.24
N PRO A 75 22.56 -19.52 0.26
CA PRO A 75 22.77 -19.73 1.69
C PRO A 75 22.86 -18.43 2.49
N SER A 76 23.50 -17.40 1.95
CA SER A 76 23.59 -16.09 2.61
C SER A 76 22.21 -15.46 2.84
N TRP A 77 21.31 -15.57 1.86
CA TRP A 77 19.94 -15.07 2.00
C TRP A 77 19.16 -15.87 3.06
N VAL A 78 19.28 -17.21 3.02
CA VAL A 78 18.64 -18.09 4.02
C VAL A 78 19.12 -17.78 5.43
N PHE A 79 20.44 -17.63 5.60
CA PHE A 79 21.04 -17.29 6.89
C PHE A 79 20.48 -15.94 7.41
N ASN A 80 20.49 -14.90 6.57
CA ASN A 80 19.97 -13.59 6.95
C ASN A 80 18.44 -13.62 7.25
N TYR A 81 17.69 -14.44 6.52
CA TYR A 81 16.25 -14.62 6.79
C TYR A 81 15.98 -15.32 8.12
N LEU A 82 16.77 -16.33 8.47
CA LEU A 82 16.60 -17.10 9.70
C LEU A 82 17.09 -16.35 10.94
N THR A 83 18.17 -15.56 10.80
CA THR A 83 18.80 -14.82 11.92
C THR A 83 18.35 -13.37 12.00
N GLY A 84 17.78 -12.82 10.93
CA GLY A 84 17.33 -11.45 10.85
C GLY A 84 16.06 -11.17 11.66
N LYS A 85 15.75 -9.89 11.83
CA LYS A 85 14.49 -9.47 12.44
C LYS A 85 13.33 -9.93 11.54
N LYS A 86 12.30 -10.52 12.15
CA LYS A 86 11.08 -10.90 11.42
C LYS A 86 10.45 -9.67 10.79
N PHE A 87 10.06 -9.81 9.51
CA PHE A 87 9.33 -8.76 8.81
C PHE A 87 7.96 -8.57 9.44
N GLU A 88 7.66 -7.34 9.84
CA GLU A 88 6.38 -6.98 10.43
C GLU A 88 5.81 -5.72 9.74
N LEU A 89 4.52 -5.72 9.49
CA LEU A 89 3.81 -4.55 8.98
C LEU A 89 3.41 -3.64 10.14
N SER A 90 4.37 -2.85 10.63
CA SER A 90 4.25 -2.04 11.84
C SER A 90 3.04 -1.11 11.86
N ASN A 91 2.56 -0.68 10.68
CA ASN A 91 1.44 0.25 10.56
C ASN A 91 0.07 -0.38 10.90
N VAL A 92 -0.05 -1.71 10.77
CA VAL A 92 -1.31 -2.44 11.00
C VAL A 92 -1.21 -3.46 12.14
N LYS A 93 -0.04 -3.61 12.76
CA LYS A 93 0.24 -4.61 13.81
C LYS A 93 -0.75 -4.52 14.98
N LYS A 94 -1.09 -3.34 15.44
CA LYS A 94 -2.01 -3.14 16.59
C LYS A 94 -3.43 -3.67 16.37
N LYS A 95 -3.85 -3.85 15.12
CA LYS A 95 -5.21 -4.32 14.76
C LYS A 95 -5.26 -5.82 14.40
N THR A 96 -4.09 -6.45 14.21
CA THR A 96 -3.98 -7.87 13.80
C THR A 96 -3.61 -8.82 14.94
N ASP A 97 -3.43 -8.34 16.16
CA ASP A 97 -3.03 -9.13 17.34
C ASP A 97 -4.15 -10.08 17.85
N LYS A 98 -4.61 -10.98 16.98
CA LYS A 98 -5.42 -12.14 17.36
C LYS A 98 -4.69 -13.44 16.97
N GLY A 99 -3.59 -13.73 17.70
CA GLY A 99 -3.15 -15.09 18.05
C GLY A 99 -2.89 -16.15 16.99
N THR A 100 -2.82 -15.88 15.69
CA THR A 100 -2.60 -16.87 14.64
C THR A 100 -1.56 -16.41 13.64
N ASN A 101 -0.74 -17.34 13.12
CA ASN A 101 0.33 -17.19 12.11
C ASN A 101 0.43 -15.81 11.47
N ILE A 102 1.19 -14.93 12.11
CA ILE A 102 1.19 -13.47 11.95
C ILE A 102 1.34 -13.01 10.47
N ALA A 103 2.17 -13.69 9.69
CA ALA A 103 2.41 -13.26 8.31
C ALA A 103 1.22 -13.56 7.37
N LYS A 104 0.54 -14.68 7.56
CA LYS A 104 -0.60 -15.08 6.73
C LYS A 104 -1.81 -14.20 7.02
N SER A 105 -2.09 -13.95 8.29
CA SER A 105 -3.23 -13.13 8.72
C SER A 105 -3.07 -11.66 8.33
N VAL A 106 -1.85 -11.12 8.33
CA VAL A 106 -1.60 -9.70 7.97
C VAL A 106 -1.83 -9.46 6.49
N ILE A 107 -1.41 -10.37 5.63
CA ILE A 107 -1.56 -10.20 4.18
C ILE A 107 -3.02 -10.42 3.76
N GLU A 108 -3.67 -11.47 4.28
CA GLU A 108 -5.11 -11.69 4.10
C GLU A 108 -5.89 -10.46 4.59
N TYR A 109 -5.58 -9.95 5.77
CA TYR A 109 -6.19 -8.74 6.31
C TYR A 109 -6.01 -7.53 5.40
N ILE A 110 -4.81 -7.28 4.85
CA ILE A 110 -4.58 -6.15 3.93
C ILE A 110 -5.40 -6.31 2.66
N ASN A 111 -5.43 -7.51 2.08
CA ASN A 111 -6.21 -7.77 0.87
C ASN A 111 -7.71 -7.58 1.11
N GLU A 112 -8.20 -7.97 2.29
CA GLU A 112 -9.59 -7.77 2.70
C GLU A 112 -9.94 -6.29 2.94
N GLN A 113 -8.94 -5.47 3.28
CA GLN A 113 -9.12 -4.06 3.56
C GLN A 113 -9.16 -3.18 2.31
N TYR A 114 -8.76 -3.67 1.14
CA TYR A 114 -8.99 -2.92 -0.09
C TYR A 114 -10.48 -2.70 -0.31
N ASP A 115 -10.85 -1.45 -0.55
CA ASP A 115 -12.25 -1.10 -0.80
C ASP A 115 -12.50 -0.93 -2.31
N PRO A 116 -13.15 -1.91 -2.95
CA PRO A 116 -13.48 -1.81 -4.37
C PRO A 116 -14.56 -0.76 -4.66
N LEU A 117 -15.23 -0.25 -3.63
CA LEU A 117 -16.27 0.78 -3.73
C LEU A 117 -15.71 2.19 -3.52
N MET A 118 -14.40 2.32 -3.26
CA MET A 118 -13.75 3.62 -3.12
C MET A 118 -14.08 4.51 -4.32
N GLY A 119 -14.51 5.72 -4.04
CA GLY A 119 -14.90 6.69 -5.05
C GLY A 119 -14.42 8.12 -4.75
N TRP A 120 -14.92 9.08 -5.51
CA TRP A 120 -14.54 10.49 -5.40
C TRP A 120 -14.84 11.11 -4.03
N LYS A 121 -15.90 10.65 -3.36
CA LYS A 121 -16.24 11.12 -2.01
C LYS A 121 -15.16 10.74 -0.98
N ASP A 122 -14.56 9.57 -1.12
CA ASP A 122 -13.50 9.11 -0.23
C ASP A 122 -12.20 9.89 -0.48
N ALA A 123 -11.90 10.16 -1.75
CA ALA A 123 -10.76 11.00 -2.13
C ALA A 123 -10.91 12.44 -1.59
N GLU A 124 -12.10 13.02 -1.76
CA GLU A 124 -12.44 14.35 -1.23
C GLU A 124 -12.34 14.38 0.30
N TYR A 125 -12.85 13.36 0.97
CA TYR A 125 -12.74 13.22 2.43
C TYR A 125 -11.28 13.21 2.88
N CYS A 126 -10.43 12.38 2.24
CA CYS A 126 -9.02 12.30 2.56
C CYS A 126 -8.29 13.63 2.33
N ALA A 127 -8.59 14.33 1.21
CA ALA A 127 -8.00 15.62 0.90
C ALA A 127 -8.37 16.68 1.95
N LYS A 128 -9.66 16.76 2.32
CA LYS A 128 -10.17 17.67 3.36
C LYS A 128 -9.58 17.35 4.74
N LYS A 129 -9.50 16.07 5.08
CA LYS A 129 -8.95 15.64 6.37
C LYS A 129 -7.46 15.91 6.46
N TRP A 130 -6.70 15.70 5.39
CA TRP A 130 -5.28 16.03 5.33
C TRP A 130 -5.04 17.55 5.45
N ASN A 131 -5.85 18.35 4.78
CA ASN A 131 -5.82 19.83 4.81
C ASN A 131 -4.40 20.38 4.55
N GLY A 132 -3.81 19.99 3.43
CA GLY A 132 -2.47 20.39 2.99
C GLY A 132 -2.19 19.92 1.58
N PRO A 133 -0.95 19.99 1.08
CA PRO A 133 -0.60 19.49 -0.24
C PRO A 133 -1.02 18.03 -0.41
N PHE A 134 -1.89 17.77 -1.40
CA PHE A 134 -2.51 16.47 -1.62
C PHE A 134 -2.43 16.07 -3.08
N ALA A 135 -1.81 14.92 -3.36
CA ALA A 135 -1.68 14.36 -4.69
C ALA A 135 -2.62 13.16 -4.87
N LEU A 136 -3.19 13.02 -6.06
CA LEU A 136 -3.91 11.83 -6.47
C LEU A 136 -3.05 11.03 -7.45
N LYS A 137 -2.72 9.77 -7.12
CA LYS A 137 -1.92 8.86 -7.95
C LYS A 137 -2.79 7.78 -8.57
N GLY A 138 -2.61 7.55 -9.88
CA GLY A 138 -3.39 6.55 -10.63
C GLY A 138 -4.45 7.19 -11.53
N VAL A 139 -4.30 8.49 -11.81
CA VAL A 139 -5.18 9.23 -12.73
C VAL A 139 -4.69 9.01 -14.15
N MET A 140 -5.57 8.51 -15.05
CA MET A 140 -5.25 8.18 -16.44
C MET A 140 -6.14 8.89 -17.45
N SER A 141 -7.20 9.59 -17.01
CA SER A 141 -8.10 10.34 -17.90
C SER A 141 -8.08 11.84 -17.62
N VAL A 142 -8.39 12.62 -18.63
CA VAL A 142 -8.52 14.09 -18.52
C VAL A 142 -9.69 14.46 -17.61
N GLU A 143 -10.77 13.70 -17.69
CA GLU A 143 -11.99 13.91 -16.89
C GLU A 143 -11.69 13.71 -15.40
N ASP A 144 -10.94 12.65 -15.06
CA ASP A 144 -10.53 12.41 -13.68
C ASP A 144 -9.52 13.43 -13.18
N ALA A 145 -8.64 13.90 -14.06
CA ALA A 145 -7.72 15.00 -13.72
C ALA A 145 -8.48 16.28 -13.34
N LYS A 146 -9.52 16.63 -14.07
CA LYS A 146 -10.38 17.79 -13.74
C LYS A 146 -11.09 17.59 -12.41
N LYS A 147 -11.71 16.43 -12.20
CA LYS A 147 -12.36 16.12 -10.92
C LYS A 147 -11.38 16.14 -9.74
N ALA A 148 -10.13 15.70 -9.94
CA ALA A 148 -9.11 15.78 -8.90
C ALA A 148 -8.85 17.23 -8.48
N VAL A 149 -8.80 18.15 -9.42
CA VAL A 149 -8.69 19.61 -9.11
C VAL A 149 -9.91 20.08 -8.34
N ASP A 150 -11.11 19.71 -8.78
CA ASP A 150 -12.38 20.15 -8.17
C ASP A 150 -12.49 19.70 -6.69
N ILE A 151 -11.97 18.54 -6.32
CA ILE A 151 -11.94 18.08 -4.93
C ILE A 151 -10.76 18.63 -4.09
N GLY A 152 -9.93 19.51 -4.69
CA GLY A 152 -8.85 20.19 -3.99
C GLY A 152 -7.49 19.51 -4.04
N CYS A 153 -7.25 18.59 -4.97
CA CYS A 153 -5.91 18.06 -5.19
C CYS A 153 -4.97 19.15 -5.71
N THR A 154 -3.77 19.21 -5.13
CA THR A 154 -2.73 20.17 -5.53
C THR A 154 -1.75 19.57 -6.55
N ALA A 155 -1.79 18.27 -6.75
CA ALA A 155 -0.98 17.53 -7.71
C ALA A 155 -1.68 16.29 -8.22
N ILE A 156 -1.28 15.84 -9.41
CA ILE A 156 -1.72 14.57 -10.03
C ILE A 156 -0.49 13.79 -10.43
N MET A 157 -0.49 12.49 -10.10
CA MET A 157 0.53 11.55 -10.53
C MET A 157 -0.09 10.58 -11.54
N ILE A 158 0.24 10.76 -12.81
CA ILE A 158 -0.21 9.91 -13.90
C ILE A 158 0.48 8.55 -13.73
N SER A 159 -0.30 7.49 -13.58
CA SER A 159 0.23 6.14 -13.33
C SER A 159 -0.85 5.09 -13.59
N ASN A 160 -0.47 4.00 -14.27
CA ASN A 160 -1.22 2.74 -14.34
C ASN A 160 -0.59 1.66 -13.45
N HIS A 161 0.17 2.07 -12.43
CA HIS A 161 0.90 1.16 -11.53
C HIS A 161 1.95 0.28 -12.25
N GLY A 162 2.46 0.74 -13.41
CA GLY A 162 3.37 -0.04 -14.25
C GLY A 162 2.69 -1.28 -14.88
N GLY A 163 1.39 -1.20 -15.20
CA GLY A 163 0.61 -2.32 -15.73
C GLY A 163 0.40 -3.46 -14.73
N ARG A 164 0.56 -3.21 -13.43
CA ARG A 164 0.50 -4.26 -12.40
C ARG A 164 -0.86 -4.35 -11.69
N GLN A 165 -1.73 -3.38 -11.88
CA GLN A 165 -3.05 -3.28 -11.24
C GLN A 165 -4.17 -3.21 -12.27
N LEU A 166 -4.29 -2.12 -12.96
CA LEU A 166 -5.19 -1.95 -14.08
C LEU A 166 -4.36 -1.87 -15.35
N ASP A 167 -4.70 -2.70 -16.30
CA ASP A 167 -4.15 -2.66 -17.64
C ASP A 167 -5.00 -1.67 -18.44
N GLY A 168 -4.43 -0.54 -18.78
CA GLY A 168 -5.12 0.54 -19.46
C GLY A 168 -4.36 1.02 -20.68
#